data_9c5668fff8b3d5be6a916a8103cfaa9b
#
_entry.id   9c5668fff8b3d5be6a916a8103cfaa9b
#
_cell.length_a   1.000
_cell.length_b   1.000
_cell.length_c   1.000
_cell.angle_alpha   90.00
_cell.angle_beta   90.00
_cell.angle_gamma   90.00
#
_symmetry.space_group_name_H-M   'P 1'
#
loop_
_entity.id
_entity.type
_entity.pdbx_description
1 polymer ?
#
loop_
_entity_poly.entity_id
_entity_poly.type
_entity_poly.pdbx_seq_one_letter_code
_entity_poly.pdbx_strand_id
1 'polypeptide(L)'
;RAMIAGAYQGFSHPATAPLVQLDNSLWLTELFHGPTLAFKDYPLQLVGRLFDHVLGARRKKVTIIGATSGDTGSAAIEACQGRDAIQMFIFHPEGRVSEVQRRQMTTVMSANVHNIALKGTFDDCQDMVKALFADKVLAQRHNFSAVNSINWARIMAQIVYYFWAALAIGAPDRRIAFAVPTGNFGNVFAAYAAKRMGLPIERLIIGSNANDILTRYFESGQMTMQNVVPTLSPSMDIQVSSNFERLLFEYYHRDGAAVAKVLERFRRTGKANFGKGRWRAMGNLFEGHRIGDNTTKAVIGDIYKSTGQLLDPHSAIGVEAARRSHLPAGTAIIAMATAHPAKFPAAAEESTGIRPKLPPQLADLFERPERFETLPNNIERVSAYLDQQLAAGEDA
;
A
#
# COMPACT_ATOMS: atom_id res chain seq x y z
N ARG A 1 9.15 13.97 18.77
CA ARG A 1 10.43 13.48 18.19
C ARG A 1 10.69 12.02 18.58
N ALA A 2 10.60 11.65 19.87
CA ALA A 2 10.85 10.27 20.34
C ALA A 2 9.99 9.22 19.60
N MET A 3 8.70 9.50 19.39
CA MET A 3 7.78 8.62 18.65
C MET A 3 8.23 8.38 17.21
N ILE A 4 8.69 9.43 16.51
CA ILE A 4 9.20 9.33 15.13
C ILE A 4 10.51 8.51 15.11
N ALA A 5 11.45 8.80 16.01
CA ALA A 5 12.69 8.04 16.12
C ALA A 5 12.41 6.55 16.35
N GLY A 6 11.51 6.23 17.31
CA GLY A 6 11.09 4.85 17.56
C GLY A 6 10.40 4.18 16.37
N ALA A 7 9.63 4.92 15.56
CA ALA A 7 8.94 4.37 14.40
C ALA A 7 9.92 3.86 13.32
N TYR A 8 11.07 4.51 13.16
CA TYR A 8 12.04 4.20 12.11
C TYR A 8 13.30 3.50 12.62
N GLN A 9 13.39 3.21 13.91
CA GLN A 9 14.55 2.55 14.52
C GLN A 9 14.82 1.15 13.96
N GLY A 10 13.77 0.42 13.58
CA GLY A 10 13.86 -0.94 13.03
C GLY A 10 14.10 -1.00 11.51
N PHE A 11 14.37 0.13 10.86
CA PHE A 11 14.70 0.15 9.42
C PHE A 11 16.15 -0.26 9.21
N SER A 12 16.39 -1.13 8.24
CA SER A 12 17.69 -1.78 8.00
C SER A 12 18.71 -0.89 7.28
N HIS A 13 18.31 0.28 6.77
CA HIS A 13 19.20 1.20 6.07
C HIS A 13 19.32 2.56 6.79
N PRO A 14 20.54 3.11 7.01
CA PRO A 14 20.74 4.38 7.73
C PRO A 14 20.00 5.58 7.11
N ALA A 15 19.88 5.62 5.79
CA ALA A 15 19.14 6.67 5.10
C ALA A 15 17.62 6.47 5.16
N THR A 16 17.13 5.37 5.74
CA THR A 16 15.72 4.98 5.83
C THR A 16 15.05 4.78 4.45
N ALA A 17 15.16 5.74 3.54
CA ALA A 17 14.66 5.70 2.15
C ALA A 17 15.77 6.08 1.17
N PRO A 18 16.78 5.20 0.95
CA PRO A 18 17.90 5.52 0.08
C PRO A 18 17.48 5.70 -1.38
N LEU A 19 18.31 6.46 -2.10
CA LEU A 19 18.19 6.69 -3.54
C LEU A 19 19.27 5.94 -4.29
N VAL A 20 18.87 5.23 -5.33
CA VAL A 20 19.77 4.55 -6.28
C VAL A 20 19.58 5.19 -7.65
N GLN A 21 20.68 5.57 -8.30
CA GLN A 21 20.64 6.07 -9.67
C GLN A 21 20.65 4.89 -10.64
N LEU A 22 19.67 4.82 -11.52
CA LEU A 22 19.57 3.76 -12.55
C LEU A 22 20.20 4.19 -13.87
N ASP A 23 20.03 5.49 -14.24
CA ASP A 23 20.67 6.12 -15.41
C ASP A 23 20.81 7.63 -15.18
N ASN A 24 21.14 8.39 -16.26
CA ASN A 24 21.38 9.83 -16.18
C ASN A 24 20.17 10.66 -15.67
N SER A 25 18.95 10.15 -15.83
CA SER A 25 17.69 10.85 -15.53
C SER A 25 16.77 10.09 -14.60
N LEU A 26 16.98 8.79 -14.41
CA LEU A 26 16.12 7.90 -13.67
C LEU A 26 16.75 7.46 -12.35
N TRP A 27 16.03 7.68 -11.28
CA TRP A 27 16.38 7.34 -9.92
C TRP A 27 15.35 6.40 -9.31
N LEU A 28 15.76 5.60 -8.35
CA LEU A 28 14.92 4.70 -7.60
C LEU A 28 14.95 5.08 -6.12
N THR A 29 13.80 5.37 -5.50
CA THR A 29 13.71 5.50 -4.05
C THR A 29 13.30 4.17 -3.45
N GLU A 30 14.19 3.55 -2.69
CA GLU A 30 13.92 2.26 -2.05
C GLU A 30 13.10 2.44 -0.78
N LEU A 31 11.84 2.05 -0.82
CA LEU A 31 10.88 2.16 0.29
C LEU A 31 10.62 0.82 0.99
N PHE A 32 11.55 -0.09 0.96
CA PHE A 32 11.37 -1.46 1.45
C PHE A 32 12.38 -1.85 2.56
N HIS A 33 13.05 -0.89 3.17
CA HIS A 33 14.00 -1.14 4.26
C HIS A 33 13.34 -1.24 5.65
N GLY A 34 12.03 -1.17 5.72
CA GLY A 34 11.27 -1.39 6.93
C GLY A 34 11.15 -2.88 7.29
N PRO A 35 10.60 -3.19 8.47
CA PRO A 35 10.58 -4.54 9.02
C PRO A 35 9.80 -5.56 8.17
N THR A 36 8.80 -5.13 7.40
CA THR A 36 8.03 -6.03 6.53
C THR A 36 8.37 -5.91 5.06
N LEU A 37 9.43 -5.17 4.72
CA LEU A 37 9.97 -5.07 3.37
C LEU A 37 9.00 -4.42 2.35
N ALA A 38 8.18 -3.47 2.79
CA ALA A 38 7.28 -2.72 1.91
C ALA A 38 7.15 -1.26 2.36
N PHE A 39 6.83 -0.36 1.42
CA PHE A 39 6.64 1.07 1.69
C PHE A 39 5.57 1.33 2.78
N LYS A 40 4.70 0.36 3.02
CA LYS A 40 3.63 0.44 4.03
C LYS A 40 4.16 0.51 5.46
N ASP A 41 5.41 0.09 5.68
CA ASP A 41 6.08 0.22 6.97
C ASP A 41 6.24 1.70 7.39
N TYR A 42 6.55 2.59 6.44
CA TYR A 42 6.74 4.02 6.74
C TYR A 42 5.52 4.63 7.44
N PRO A 43 4.32 4.55 6.88
CA PRO A 43 3.14 5.07 7.54
C PRO A 43 2.71 4.24 8.74
N LEU A 44 2.76 2.90 8.68
CA LEU A 44 2.14 2.07 9.71
C LEU A 44 2.93 2.03 10.99
N GLN A 45 4.27 2.03 10.95
CA GLN A 45 5.11 2.14 12.14
C GLN A 45 4.83 3.43 12.94
N LEU A 46 4.55 4.54 12.25
CA LEU A 46 4.15 5.78 12.90
C LEU A 46 2.70 5.73 13.39
N VAL A 47 1.78 5.23 12.58
CA VAL A 47 0.34 5.14 12.91
C VAL A 47 0.09 4.24 14.11
N GLY A 48 0.74 3.06 14.19
CA GLY A 48 0.62 2.17 15.34
C GLY A 48 1.01 2.86 16.65
N ARG A 49 2.12 3.63 16.64
CA ARG A 49 2.56 4.41 17.81
C ARG A 49 1.64 5.59 18.15
N LEU A 50 1.07 6.24 17.13
CA LEU A 50 0.08 7.31 17.34
C LEU A 50 -1.21 6.75 17.97
N PHE A 51 -1.69 5.60 17.49
CA PHE A 51 -2.83 4.91 18.09
C PHE A 51 -2.58 4.59 19.56
N ASP A 52 -1.47 3.93 19.85
CA ASP A 52 -1.08 3.55 21.19
C ASP A 52 -1.02 4.76 22.14
N HIS A 53 -0.36 5.83 21.73
CA HIS A 53 -0.26 7.08 22.49
C HIS A 53 -1.63 7.71 22.78
N VAL A 54 -2.49 7.84 21.75
CA VAL A 54 -3.81 8.47 21.88
C VAL A 54 -4.77 7.60 22.71
N LEU A 55 -4.75 6.29 22.49
CA LEU A 55 -5.60 5.35 23.23
C LEU A 55 -5.18 5.27 24.69
N GLY A 56 -3.87 5.20 24.97
CA GLY A 56 -3.33 5.23 26.33
C GLY A 56 -3.73 6.51 27.09
N ALA A 57 -3.58 7.68 26.47
CA ALA A 57 -4.00 8.96 27.03
C ALA A 57 -5.51 9.02 27.32
N ARG A 58 -6.32 8.33 26.51
CA ARG A 58 -7.79 8.24 26.68
C ARG A 58 -8.25 7.07 27.53
N ARG A 59 -7.34 6.20 27.98
CA ARG A 59 -7.65 4.95 28.67
C ARG A 59 -8.68 4.08 27.92
N LYS A 60 -8.51 3.98 26.59
CA LYS A 60 -9.40 3.21 25.71
C LYS A 60 -8.61 2.09 25.02
N LYS A 61 -9.29 0.98 24.78
CA LYS A 61 -8.81 -0.09 23.93
C LYS A 61 -9.56 -0.07 22.60
N VAL A 62 -8.97 -0.60 21.54
CA VAL A 62 -9.58 -0.70 20.21
C VAL A 62 -9.31 -2.08 19.63
N THR A 63 -10.30 -2.62 18.91
CA THR A 63 -10.14 -3.85 18.13
C THR A 63 -10.03 -3.49 16.67
N ILE A 64 -8.85 -3.71 16.09
CA ILE A 64 -8.60 -3.49 14.66
C ILE A 64 -9.01 -4.72 13.89
N ILE A 65 -9.94 -4.54 12.96
CA ILE A 65 -10.39 -5.58 12.02
C ILE A 65 -9.92 -5.20 10.61
N GLY A 66 -9.23 -6.11 9.92
CA GLY A 66 -8.73 -5.82 8.59
C GLY A 66 -8.65 -7.04 7.68
N ALA A 67 -8.89 -6.84 6.38
CA ALA A 67 -8.61 -7.80 5.33
C ALA A 67 -7.35 -7.39 4.55
N THR A 68 -6.55 -8.36 4.15
CA THR A 68 -5.28 -8.12 3.45
C THR A 68 -5.02 -9.10 2.33
N SER A 69 -4.39 -8.63 1.27
CA SER A 69 -3.75 -9.45 0.24
C SER A 69 -2.25 -9.76 0.56
N GLY A 70 -1.78 -9.37 1.76
CA GLY A 70 -0.41 -9.62 2.23
C GLY A 70 0.28 -8.41 2.85
N ASP A 71 0.77 -7.47 2.04
CA ASP A 71 1.63 -6.35 2.50
C ASP A 71 1.01 -5.43 3.54
N THR A 72 -0.28 -5.10 3.42
CA THR A 72 -0.92 -4.21 4.40
C THR A 72 -1.11 -4.92 5.74
N GLY A 73 -1.46 -6.20 5.70
CA GLY A 73 -1.62 -7.01 6.92
C GLY A 73 -0.29 -7.17 7.65
N SER A 74 0.77 -7.60 6.96
CA SER A 74 2.09 -7.77 7.58
C SER A 74 2.60 -6.46 8.21
N ALA A 75 2.50 -5.33 7.50
CA ALA A 75 2.94 -4.05 8.02
C ALA A 75 2.06 -3.52 9.18
N ALA A 76 0.75 -3.81 9.18
CA ALA A 76 -0.14 -3.43 10.27
C ALA A 76 0.11 -4.28 11.53
N ILE A 77 0.28 -5.58 11.36
CA ILE A 77 0.62 -6.49 12.45
C ILE A 77 1.93 -6.06 13.10
N GLU A 78 2.98 -5.86 12.31
CA GLU A 78 4.30 -5.43 12.79
C GLU A 78 4.23 -4.09 13.55
N ALA A 79 3.41 -3.16 13.09
CA ALA A 79 3.24 -1.86 13.72
C ALA A 79 2.46 -1.90 15.04
N CYS A 80 1.57 -2.88 15.20
CA CYS A 80 0.62 -2.97 16.32
C CYS A 80 0.89 -4.12 17.30
N GLN A 81 1.80 -5.05 16.99
CA GLN A 81 2.15 -6.13 17.90
C GLN A 81 2.69 -5.59 19.24
N GLY A 82 2.34 -6.27 20.34
CA GLY A 82 2.80 -5.92 21.69
C GLY A 82 2.27 -4.59 22.21
N ARG A 83 1.14 -4.08 21.68
CA ARG A 83 0.50 -2.86 22.18
C ARG A 83 -0.77 -3.20 22.95
N ASP A 84 -0.77 -2.91 24.27
CA ASP A 84 -1.84 -3.31 25.18
C ASP A 84 -3.20 -2.65 24.87
N ALA A 85 -3.19 -1.48 24.23
CA ALA A 85 -4.41 -0.77 23.87
C ALA A 85 -5.05 -1.27 22.55
N ILE A 86 -4.42 -2.21 21.85
CA ILE A 86 -4.83 -2.65 20.52
C ILE A 86 -4.98 -4.16 20.49
N GLN A 87 -6.16 -4.66 20.12
CA GLN A 87 -6.37 -6.03 19.64
C GLN A 87 -6.47 -6.02 18.13
N MET A 88 -5.88 -7.00 17.44
CA MET A 88 -5.82 -7.02 15.98
C MET A 88 -6.26 -8.35 15.40
N PHE A 89 -7.25 -8.31 14.50
CA PHE A 89 -7.74 -9.44 13.73
C PHE A 89 -7.54 -9.19 12.25
N ILE A 90 -6.65 -9.97 11.62
CA ILE A 90 -6.31 -9.81 10.20
C ILE A 90 -6.77 -11.04 9.43
N PHE A 91 -7.65 -10.80 8.47
CA PHE A 91 -8.16 -11.81 7.55
C PHE A 91 -7.34 -11.83 6.27
N HIS A 92 -6.94 -13.02 5.85
CA HIS A 92 -6.33 -13.24 4.55
C HIS A 92 -6.94 -14.49 3.88
N PRO A 93 -7.00 -14.54 2.54
CA PRO A 93 -7.55 -15.71 1.86
C PRO A 93 -6.60 -16.90 2.00
N GLU A 94 -7.15 -18.05 2.41
CA GLU A 94 -6.39 -19.29 2.59
C GLU A 94 -5.67 -19.69 1.29
N GLY A 95 -4.34 -19.89 1.37
CA GLY A 95 -3.50 -20.32 0.24
C GLY A 95 -3.34 -19.32 -0.92
N ARG A 96 -3.79 -18.05 -0.76
CA ARG A 96 -3.80 -17.04 -1.84
C ARG A 96 -2.94 -15.80 -1.57
N VAL A 97 -2.07 -15.84 -0.59
CA VAL A 97 -1.01 -14.86 -0.36
C VAL A 97 0.35 -15.51 -0.55
N SER A 98 1.38 -14.75 -0.92
CA SER A 98 2.71 -15.34 -1.06
C SER A 98 3.19 -15.94 0.27
N GLU A 99 4.03 -16.96 0.21
CA GLU A 99 4.52 -17.62 1.42
C GLU A 99 5.26 -16.65 2.34
N VAL A 100 6.06 -15.77 1.78
CA VAL A 100 6.77 -14.73 2.54
C VAL A 100 5.78 -13.81 3.26
N GLN A 101 4.76 -13.32 2.56
CA GLN A 101 3.74 -12.44 3.16
C GLN A 101 2.93 -13.14 4.24
N ARG A 102 2.54 -14.41 3.99
CA ARG A 102 1.82 -15.21 4.99
C ARG A 102 2.67 -15.37 6.24
N ARG A 103 3.92 -15.80 6.11
CA ARG A 103 4.81 -15.98 7.24
C ARG A 103 5.13 -14.69 7.98
N GLN A 104 5.27 -13.58 7.30
CA GLN A 104 5.43 -12.26 7.94
C GLN A 104 4.25 -11.91 8.87
N MET A 105 3.05 -12.42 8.60
CA MET A 105 1.88 -12.24 9.46
C MET A 105 1.79 -13.31 10.55
N THR A 106 1.89 -14.57 10.16
CA THR A 106 1.53 -15.72 11.00
C THR A 106 2.63 -16.16 11.96
N THR A 107 3.87 -15.70 11.77
CA THR A 107 4.98 -15.98 12.70
C THR A 107 5.07 -14.95 13.84
N VAL A 108 4.19 -13.95 13.87
CA VAL A 108 4.08 -13.00 14.99
C VAL A 108 3.32 -13.66 16.14
N MET A 109 4.01 -13.87 17.28
CA MET A 109 3.47 -14.58 18.46
C MET A 109 2.86 -13.66 19.52
N SER A 110 2.74 -12.37 19.25
CA SER A 110 2.19 -11.39 20.20
C SER A 110 0.73 -11.70 20.53
N ALA A 111 0.36 -11.70 21.82
CA ALA A 111 -0.97 -12.10 22.30
C ALA A 111 -2.12 -11.26 21.73
N ASN A 112 -1.84 -10.00 21.36
CA ASN A 112 -2.82 -9.08 20.81
C ASN A 112 -3.03 -9.20 19.29
N VAL A 113 -2.41 -10.20 18.61
CA VAL A 113 -2.50 -10.39 17.16
C VAL A 113 -3.16 -11.73 16.85
N HIS A 114 -4.22 -11.70 16.07
CA HIS A 114 -4.98 -12.88 15.62
C HIS A 114 -5.03 -12.90 14.09
N ASN A 115 -4.38 -13.89 13.49
CA ASN A 115 -4.40 -14.12 12.05
C ASN A 115 -5.48 -15.14 11.70
N ILE A 116 -6.31 -14.82 10.71
CA ILE A 116 -7.41 -15.69 10.27
C ILE A 116 -7.27 -15.95 8.77
N ALA A 117 -6.99 -17.21 8.44
CA ALA A 117 -7.05 -17.74 7.08
C ALA A 117 -8.51 -18.05 6.75
N LEU A 118 -9.16 -17.21 5.95
CA LEU A 118 -10.55 -17.40 5.56
C LEU A 118 -10.63 -18.30 4.31
N LYS A 119 -11.47 -19.32 4.34
CA LYS A 119 -11.74 -20.17 3.18
C LYS A 119 -12.53 -19.37 2.14
N GLY A 120 -11.84 -18.79 1.16
CA GLY A 120 -12.42 -17.92 0.16
C GLY A 120 -11.39 -17.09 -0.61
N THR A 121 -11.88 -16.02 -1.20
CA THR A 121 -11.10 -15.03 -1.95
C THR A 121 -10.74 -13.81 -1.08
N PHE A 122 -9.96 -12.89 -1.61
CA PHE A 122 -9.70 -11.61 -0.93
C PHE A 122 -10.98 -10.76 -0.82
N ASP A 123 -11.87 -10.83 -1.82
CA ASP A 123 -13.16 -10.15 -1.77
C ASP A 123 -14.04 -10.71 -0.66
N ASP A 124 -14.03 -12.04 -0.45
CA ASP A 124 -14.72 -12.68 0.68
C ASP A 124 -14.18 -12.17 2.04
N CYS A 125 -12.87 -12.00 2.17
CA CYS A 125 -12.28 -11.40 3.37
C CYS A 125 -12.74 -9.96 3.58
N GLN A 126 -12.83 -9.15 2.51
CA GLN A 126 -13.32 -7.77 2.60
C GLN A 126 -14.81 -7.72 2.95
N ASP A 127 -15.62 -8.60 2.39
CA ASP A 127 -17.04 -8.66 2.66
C ASP A 127 -17.30 -9.15 4.10
N MET A 128 -16.52 -10.10 4.61
CA MET A 128 -16.54 -10.49 6.01
C MET A 128 -16.25 -9.28 6.93
N VAL A 129 -15.20 -8.52 6.65
CA VAL A 129 -14.89 -7.30 7.42
C VAL A 129 -16.03 -6.29 7.36
N LYS A 130 -16.65 -6.06 6.20
CA LYS A 130 -17.82 -5.17 6.08
C LYS A 130 -19.02 -5.68 6.88
N ALA A 131 -19.28 -6.98 6.85
CA ALA A 131 -20.36 -7.61 7.62
C ALA A 131 -20.15 -7.44 9.13
N LEU A 132 -18.92 -7.65 9.63
CA LEU A 132 -18.56 -7.40 11.03
C LEU A 132 -18.79 -5.93 11.44
N PHE A 133 -18.43 -4.97 10.60
CA PHE A 133 -18.68 -3.54 10.86
C PHE A 133 -20.17 -3.16 10.74
N ALA A 134 -20.95 -3.91 9.98
CA ALA A 134 -22.40 -3.70 9.84
C ALA A 134 -23.18 -4.16 11.07
N ASP A 135 -22.66 -5.13 11.82
CA ASP A 135 -23.17 -5.50 13.14
C ASP A 135 -22.77 -4.42 14.17
N LYS A 136 -23.66 -3.47 14.35
CA LYS A 136 -23.43 -2.33 15.23
C LYS A 136 -23.28 -2.73 16.71
N VAL A 137 -23.92 -3.81 17.14
CA VAL A 137 -23.84 -4.30 18.52
C VAL A 137 -22.43 -4.84 18.79
N LEU A 138 -21.94 -5.72 17.90
CA LEU A 138 -20.61 -6.29 17.97
C LEU A 138 -19.54 -5.20 17.85
N ALA A 139 -19.67 -4.32 16.87
CA ALA A 139 -18.72 -3.25 16.60
C ALA A 139 -18.61 -2.23 17.74
N GLN A 140 -19.71 -1.91 18.41
CA GLN A 140 -19.71 -1.01 19.59
C GLN A 140 -19.17 -1.69 20.83
N ARG A 141 -19.55 -2.96 21.08
CA ARG A 141 -19.09 -3.74 22.24
C ARG A 141 -17.55 -3.81 22.26
N HIS A 142 -16.93 -4.08 21.12
CA HIS A 142 -15.49 -4.27 21.01
C HIS A 142 -14.73 -3.07 20.44
N ASN A 143 -15.38 -1.92 20.29
CA ASN A 143 -14.78 -0.70 19.76
C ASN A 143 -14.02 -0.93 18.46
N PHE A 144 -14.70 -1.47 17.44
CA PHE A 144 -14.06 -1.79 16.16
C PHE A 144 -13.48 -0.58 15.44
N SER A 145 -12.30 -0.75 14.92
CA SER A 145 -11.58 0.20 14.08
C SER A 145 -10.93 -0.50 12.90
N ALA A 146 -10.57 0.25 11.88
CA ALA A 146 -9.90 -0.28 10.70
C ALA A 146 -8.56 0.41 10.46
N VAL A 147 -7.55 -0.38 10.08
CA VAL A 147 -6.29 0.13 9.51
C VAL A 147 -6.34 -0.08 8.00
N ASN A 148 -6.91 0.88 7.30
CA ASN A 148 -7.07 0.82 5.85
C ASN A 148 -6.26 1.91 5.12
N SER A 149 -6.18 1.82 3.79
CA SER A 149 -5.41 2.75 2.96
C SER A 149 -5.95 4.18 2.96
N ILE A 150 -7.20 4.40 3.39
CA ILE A 150 -7.82 5.73 3.43
C ILE A 150 -7.50 6.52 4.71
N ASN A 151 -6.81 5.95 5.68
CA ASN A 151 -6.42 6.68 6.88
C ASN A 151 -5.47 7.83 6.53
N TRP A 152 -5.85 9.07 6.87
CA TRP A 152 -5.04 10.26 6.57
C TRP A 152 -3.64 10.22 7.18
N ALA A 153 -3.49 9.69 8.40
CA ALA A 153 -2.18 9.59 9.04
C ALA A 153 -1.21 8.69 8.22
N ARG A 154 -1.73 7.70 7.50
CA ARG A 154 -0.92 6.90 6.56
C ARG A 154 -0.45 7.73 5.37
N ILE A 155 -1.29 8.61 4.83
CA ILE A 155 -0.90 9.50 3.73
C ILE A 155 0.10 10.55 4.21
N MET A 156 -0.16 11.18 5.35
CA MET A 156 0.69 12.20 5.96
C MET A 156 2.14 11.71 6.14
N ALA A 157 2.32 10.51 6.68
CA ALA A 157 3.64 9.94 6.89
C ALA A 157 4.40 9.66 5.58
N GLN A 158 3.67 9.41 4.49
CA GLN A 158 4.25 9.17 3.17
C GLN A 158 4.76 10.45 2.49
N ILE A 159 4.24 11.62 2.84
CA ILE A 159 4.69 12.90 2.27
C ILE A 159 6.19 13.10 2.48
N VAL A 160 6.73 12.64 3.60
CA VAL A 160 8.11 12.88 4.03
C VAL A 160 9.13 12.35 3.02
N TYR A 161 8.96 11.13 2.52
CA TYR A 161 9.94 10.55 1.61
C TYR A 161 9.91 11.19 0.20
N TYR A 162 8.83 11.85 -0.19
CA TYR A 162 8.80 12.66 -1.42
C TYR A 162 9.68 13.91 -1.29
N PHE A 163 9.58 14.62 -0.17
CA PHE A 163 10.49 15.73 0.12
C PHE A 163 11.93 15.25 0.22
N TRP A 164 12.16 14.17 0.96
CA TRP A 164 13.51 13.60 1.11
C TRP A 164 14.14 13.27 -0.23
N ALA A 165 13.46 12.49 -1.07
CA ALA A 165 13.96 12.07 -2.37
C ALA A 165 14.21 13.26 -3.31
N ALA A 166 13.29 14.23 -3.34
CA ALA A 166 13.42 15.42 -4.15
C ALA A 166 14.62 16.28 -3.75
N LEU A 167 14.78 16.57 -2.46
CA LEU A 167 15.88 17.38 -1.93
C LEU A 167 17.24 16.70 -2.16
N ALA A 168 17.30 15.38 -2.02
CA ALA A 168 18.52 14.62 -2.21
C ALA A 168 19.07 14.69 -3.65
N ILE A 169 18.25 14.96 -4.65
CA ILE A 169 18.66 15.09 -6.06
C ILE A 169 18.64 16.53 -6.59
N GLY A 170 18.49 17.52 -5.70
CA GLY A 170 18.69 18.93 -6.02
C GLY A 170 17.44 19.78 -6.19
N ALA A 171 16.25 19.39 -5.66
CA ALA A 171 15.13 20.30 -5.56
C ALA A 171 15.48 21.48 -4.60
N PRO A 172 14.97 22.70 -4.84
CA PRO A 172 14.02 23.09 -5.89
C PRO A 172 14.66 23.44 -7.24
N ASP A 173 15.99 23.48 -7.35
CA ASP A 173 16.71 23.97 -8.53
C ASP A 173 16.67 22.98 -9.70
N ARG A 174 16.39 21.71 -9.43
CA ARG A 174 16.21 20.66 -10.42
C ARG A 174 14.74 20.32 -10.62
N ARG A 175 14.29 20.19 -11.87
CA ARG A 175 12.95 19.68 -12.19
C ARG A 175 12.83 18.22 -11.84
N ILE A 176 11.74 17.83 -11.17
CA ILE A 176 11.54 16.49 -10.64
C ILE A 176 10.16 15.99 -11.01
N ALA A 177 10.09 14.71 -11.38
CA ALA A 177 8.87 13.96 -11.53
C ALA A 177 8.94 12.67 -10.70
N PHE A 178 7.79 12.14 -10.30
CA PHE A 178 7.72 10.87 -9.59
C PHE A 178 6.91 9.85 -10.38
N ALA A 179 7.45 8.64 -10.53
CA ALA A 179 6.76 7.50 -11.09
C ALA A 179 6.35 6.54 -9.96
N VAL A 180 5.05 6.36 -9.81
CA VAL A 180 4.48 5.67 -8.65
C VAL A 180 3.65 4.48 -9.12
N PRO A 181 4.04 3.23 -8.78
CA PRO A 181 3.18 2.07 -9.00
C PRO A 181 1.93 2.23 -8.13
N THR A 182 0.75 2.19 -8.76
CA THR A 182 -0.45 2.71 -8.13
C THR A 182 -1.64 1.77 -8.27
N GLY A 183 -2.16 1.31 -7.13
CA GLY A 183 -3.49 0.72 -7.00
C GLY A 183 -4.43 1.69 -6.28
N ASN A 184 -4.38 1.72 -4.94
CA ASN A 184 -5.27 2.51 -4.08
C ASN A 184 -5.04 4.02 -4.05
N PHE A 185 -4.15 4.56 -4.87
CA PHE A 185 -3.84 5.99 -5.00
C PHE A 185 -3.27 6.67 -3.74
N GLY A 186 -3.06 5.95 -2.65
CA GLY A 186 -2.59 6.54 -1.38
C GLY A 186 -1.18 7.12 -1.50
N ASN A 187 -0.26 6.36 -2.09
CA ASN A 187 1.13 6.76 -2.26
C ASN A 187 1.24 7.99 -3.19
N VAL A 188 0.64 7.94 -4.37
CA VAL A 188 0.68 9.07 -5.30
C VAL A 188 -0.11 10.29 -4.79
N PHE A 189 -1.15 10.11 -3.97
CA PHE A 189 -1.82 11.23 -3.31
C PHE A 189 -0.91 11.92 -2.28
N ALA A 190 -0.02 11.20 -1.62
CA ALA A 190 0.99 11.81 -0.75
C ALA A 190 1.96 12.69 -1.56
N ALA A 191 2.35 12.28 -2.79
CA ALA A 191 3.11 13.13 -3.70
C ALA A 191 2.33 14.39 -4.12
N TYR A 192 1.02 14.24 -4.42
CA TYR A 192 0.16 15.38 -4.69
C TYR A 192 0.09 16.34 -3.49
N ALA A 193 -0.02 15.82 -2.28
CA ALA A 193 0.02 16.64 -1.06
C ALA A 193 1.37 17.36 -0.91
N ALA A 194 2.50 16.68 -1.17
CA ALA A 194 3.83 17.30 -1.18
C ALA A 194 3.90 18.46 -2.18
N LYS A 195 3.36 18.29 -3.40
CA LYS A 195 3.25 19.39 -4.38
C LYS A 195 2.42 20.55 -3.84
N ARG A 196 1.29 20.28 -3.20
CA ARG A 196 0.42 21.32 -2.58
C ARG A 196 1.12 22.02 -1.40
N MET A 197 2.08 21.38 -0.77
CA MET A 197 2.95 21.96 0.27
C MET A 197 4.14 22.78 -0.30
N GLY A 198 4.30 22.83 -1.62
CA GLY A 198 5.33 23.62 -2.28
C GLY A 198 6.46 22.85 -2.93
N LEU A 199 6.48 21.50 -2.89
CA LEU A 199 7.48 20.72 -3.60
C LEU A 199 7.28 20.88 -5.12
N PRO A 200 8.29 21.33 -5.91
CA PRO A 200 8.14 21.65 -7.32
C PRO A 200 8.11 20.40 -8.22
N ILE A 201 7.06 19.59 -8.07
CA ILE A 201 6.86 18.39 -8.86
C ILE A 201 6.31 18.75 -10.25
N GLU A 202 7.02 18.36 -11.29
CA GLU A 202 6.62 18.59 -12.70
C GLU A 202 5.50 17.64 -13.12
N ARG A 203 5.63 16.34 -12.80
CA ARG A 203 4.70 15.29 -13.21
C ARG A 203 4.56 14.20 -12.13
N LEU A 204 3.37 13.66 -12.00
CA LEU A 204 3.07 12.44 -11.27
C LEU A 204 2.67 11.35 -12.27
N ILE A 205 3.55 10.38 -12.44
CA ILE A 205 3.45 9.30 -13.41
C ILE A 205 2.88 8.08 -12.71
N ILE A 206 1.72 7.62 -13.14
CA ILE A 206 1.03 6.49 -12.54
C ILE A 206 1.36 5.24 -13.35
N GLY A 207 2.02 4.28 -12.73
CA GLY A 207 2.17 2.92 -13.26
C GLY A 207 1.00 2.04 -12.82
N SER A 208 0.24 1.49 -13.76
CA SER A 208 -0.80 0.48 -13.53
C SER A 208 -0.39 -0.86 -14.11
N ASN A 209 -0.85 -1.96 -13.52
CA ASN A 209 -0.74 -3.29 -14.13
C ASN A 209 -1.91 -3.52 -15.12
N ALA A 210 -2.31 -4.78 -15.37
CA ALA A 210 -3.46 -5.09 -16.22
C ALA A 210 -4.79 -4.50 -15.70
N ASN A 211 -4.85 -4.17 -14.40
CA ASN A 211 -5.98 -3.50 -13.76
C ASN A 211 -5.81 -1.98 -13.82
N ASP A 212 -6.01 -1.43 -15.00
CA ASP A 212 -5.57 -0.11 -15.44
C ASP A 212 -6.62 1.00 -15.38
N ILE A 213 -7.60 0.90 -14.49
CA ILE A 213 -8.73 1.85 -14.40
C ILE A 213 -8.27 3.32 -14.29
N LEU A 214 -7.19 3.60 -13.56
CA LEU A 214 -6.64 4.96 -13.43
C LEU A 214 -5.99 5.42 -14.73
N THR A 215 -5.18 4.57 -15.36
CA THR A 215 -4.54 4.87 -16.66
C THR A 215 -5.59 5.21 -17.70
N ARG A 216 -6.62 4.36 -17.89
CA ARG A 216 -7.73 4.61 -18.82
C ARG A 216 -8.48 5.91 -18.51
N TYR A 217 -8.62 6.25 -17.22
CA TYR A 217 -9.22 7.52 -16.84
C TYR A 217 -8.35 8.71 -17.27
N PHE A 218 -7.05 8.70 -17.03
CA PHE A 218 -6.17 9.80 -17.42
C PHE A 218 -6.05 9.94 -18.94
N GLU A 219 -6.11 8.85 -19.68
CA GLU A 219 -6.10 8.85 -21.16
C GLU A 219 -7.40 9.37 -21.77
N SER A 220 -8.55 8.97 -21.24
CA SER A 220 -9.86 9.17 -21.91
C SER A 220 -10.84 10.09 -21.17
N GLY A 221 -10.61 10.38 -19.90
CA GLY A 221 -11.57 11.04 -19.02
C GLY A 221 -12.75 10.17 -18.60
N GLN A 222 -12.75 8.88 -18.96
CA GLN A 222 -13.79 7.93 -18.62
C GLN A 222 -13.27 6.92 -17.59
N MET A 223 -13.97 6.76 -16.49
CA MET A 223 -13.68 5.72 -15.52
C MET A 223 -14.71 4.61 -15.63
N THR A 224 -14.28 3.42 -16.01
CA THR A 224 -15.16 2.26 -16.20
C THR A 224 -14.56 1.05 -15.50
N MET A 225 -15.31 0.44 -14.58
CA MET A 225 -14.91 -0.81 -13.93
C MET A 225 -14.85 -1.95 -14.95
N GLN A 226 -13.90 -2.84 -14.75
CA GLN A 226 -13.73 -4.10 -15.46
C GLN A 226 -13.57 -5.22 -14.43
N ASN A 227 -13.53 -6.47 -14.86
CA ASN A 227 -13.17 -7.57 -13.99
C ASN A 227 -11.71 -7.43 -13.52
N VAL A 228 -11.45 -7.77 -12.28
CA VAL A 228 -10.09 -7.83 -11.76
C VAL A 228 -9.37 -9.01 -12.38
N VAL A 229 -8.16 -8.77 -12.86
CA VAL A 229 -7.27 -9.78 -13.43
C VAL A 229 -6.11 -10.00 -12.46
N PRO A 230 -5.87 -11.23 -11.98
CA PRO A 230 -4.69 -11.55 -11.18
C PRO A 230 -3.39 -11.28 -11.96
N THR A 231 -2.42 -10.64 -11.32
CA THR A 231 -1.12 -10.27 -11.92
C THR A 231 0.05 -10.59 -11.00
N LEU A 232 1.28 -10.36 -11.49
CA LEU A 232 2.51 -10.46 -10.68
C LEU A 232 2.60 -9.37 -9.59
N SER A 233 1.79 -8.32 -9.67
CA SER A 233 1.76 -7.20 -8.71
C SER A 233 0.43 -7.12 -7.96
N PRO A 234 0.09 -8.11 -7.10
CA PRO A 234 -1.26 -8.30 -6.55
C PRO A 234 -1.77 -7.14 -5.69
N SER A 235 -0.88 -6.32 -5.12
CA SER A 235 -1.30 -5.13 -4.37
C SER A 235 -1.96 -4.04 -5.23
N MET A 236 -1.88 -4.18 -6.56
CA MET A 236 -2.46 -3.28 -7.55
C MET A 236 -3.64 -3.91 -8.30
N ASP A 237 -4.04 -5.16 -7.98
CA ASP A 237 -5.17 -5.88 -8.61
C ASP A 237 -6.50 -5.35 -8.08
N ILE A 238 -6.86 -4.14 -8.48
CA ILE A 238 -8.08 -3.45 -8.07
C ILE A 238 -8.74 -2.69 -9.22
N GLN A 239 -10.05 -2.49 -9.12
CA GLN A 239 -10.85 -1.67 -10.04
C GLN A 239 -11.51 -0.47 -9.34
N VAL A 240 -11.39 -0.35 -8.01
CA VAL A 240 -11.83 0.81 -7.24
C VAL A 240 -10.67 1.36 -6.44
N SER A 241 -10.17 2.52 -6.85
CA SER A 241 -9.02 3.18 -6.22
C SER A 241 -9.49 4.07 -5.07
N SER A 242 -9.34 3.59 -3.83
CA SER A 242 -9.99 4.17 -2.64
C SER A 242 -9.59 5.61 -2.32
N ASN A 243 -8.33 6.00 -2.55
CA ASN A 243 -7.89 7.38 -2.26
C ASN A 243 -8.02 8.33 -3.47
N PHE A 244 -8.46 7.84 -4.62
CA PHE A 244 -8.73 8.70 -5.78
C PHE A 244 -9.86 9.71 -5.47
N GLU A 245 -10.80 9.36 -4.59
CA GLU A 245 -11.83 10.28 -4.10
C GLU A 245 -11.25 11.55 -3.46
N ARG A 246 -10.06 11.46 -2.84
CA ARG A 246 -9.37 12.63 -2.26
C ARG A 246 -8.92 13.60 -3.34
N LEU A 247 -8.43 13.08 -4.47
CA LEU A 247 -8.09 13.91 -5.62
C LEU A 247 -9.35 14.53 -6.22
N LEU A 248 -10.42 13.75 -6.38
CA LEU A 248 -11.71 14.27 -6.84
C LEU A 248 -12.20 15.40 -5.93
N PHE A 249 -12.12 15.24 -4.61
CA PHE A 249 -12.51 16.26 -3.65
C PHE A 249 -11.79 17.60 -3.90
N GLU A 250 -10.49 17.60 -4.13
CA GLU A 250 -9.74 18.81 -4.48
C GLU A 250 -10.21 19.42 -5.82
N TYR A 251 -10.43 18.59 -6.86
CA TYR A 251 -10.87 19.07 -8.18
C TYR A 251 -12.37 19.39 -8.26
N TYR A 252 -13.15 19.02 -7.25
CA TYR A 252 -14.51 19.50 -7.02
C TYR A 252 -14.58 20.70 -6.07
N HIS A 253 -13.43 21.40 -5.87
CA HIS A 253 -13.34 22.55 -4.97
C HIS A 253 -13.82 22.27 -3.54
N ARG A 254 -13.57 21.03 -3.08
CA ARG A 254 -13.96 20.49 -1.76
C ARG A 254 -15.47 20.37 -1.53
N ASP A 255 -16.26 20.32 -2.58
CA ASP A 255 -17.67 19.98 -2.51
C ASP A 255 -17.85 18.46 -2.27
N GLY A 256 -17.94 18.08 -0.99
CA GLY A 256 -18.11 16.69 -0.58
C GLY A 256 -19.43 16.06 -1.04
N ALA A 257 -20.49 16.84 -1.14
CA ALA A 257 -21.80 16.35 -1.60
C ALA A 257 -21.76 15.97 -3.07
N ALA A 258 -21.14 16.80 -3.91
CA ALA A 258 -20.95 16.50 -5.34
C ALA A 258 -20.05 15.27 -5.53
N VAL A 259 -18.97 15.12 -4.75
CA VAL A 259 -18.09 13.93 -4.80
C VAL A 259 -18.86 12.67 -4.37
N ALA A 260 -19.58 12.73 -3.26
CA ALA A 260 -20.38 11.59 -2.78
C ALA A 260 -21.36 11.10 -3.84
N LYS A 261 -22.11 12.02 -4.47
CA LYS A 261 -23.09 11.71 -5.52
C LYS A 261 -22.46 11.03 -6.74
N VAL A 262 -21.32 11.50 -7.21
CA VAL A 262 -20.66 10.91 -8.38
C VAL A 262 -20.06 9.55 -8.05
N LEU A 263 -19.52 9.35 -6.86
CA LEU A 263 -18.97 8.07 -6.41
C LEU A 263 -20.08 7.03 -6.14
N GLU A 264 -21.23 7.43 -5.59
CA GLU A 264 -22.39 6.57 -5.45
C GLU A 264 -22.86 6.08 -6.82
N ARG A 265 -22.99 6.98 -7.79
CA ARG A 265 -23.30 6.59 -9.17
C ARG A 265 -22.27 5.63 -9.75
N PHE A 266 -20.97 5.89 -9.54
CA PHE A 266 -19.89 5.01 -9.99
C PHE A 266 -20.02 3.60 -9.40
N ARG A 267 -20.23 3.49 -8.09
CA ARG A 267 -20.42 2.18 -7.41
C ARG A 267 -21.62 1.41 -7.97
N ARG A 268 -22.71 2.10 -8.29
CA ARG A 268 -23.94 1.48 -8.82
C ARG A 268 -23.82 1.07 -10.29
N THR A 269 -23.15 1.87 -11.12
CA THR A 269 -23.16 1.69 -12.58
C THR A 269 -21.85 1.16 -13.15
N GLY A 270 -20.79 1.11 -12.35
CA GLY A 270 -19.45 0.80 -12.80
C GLY A 270 -18.82 1.89 -13.71
N LYS A 271 -19.50 3.02 -13.90
CA LYS A 271 -19.06 4.07 -14.84
C LYS A 271 -19.13 5.46 -14.22
N ALA A 272 -18.08 6.26 -14.43
CA ALA A 272 -18.08 7.67 -14.05
C ALA A 272 -17.41 8.54 -15.11
N ASN A 273 -17.89 9.80 -15.19
CA ASN A 273 -17.26 10.90 -15.90
C ASN A 273 -17.27 12.09 -14.94
N PHE A 274 -16.09 12.62 -14.65
CA PHE A 274 -15.93 13.72 -13.69
C PHE A 274 -15.92 15.11 -14.36
N GLY A 275 -16.22 15.16 -15.67
CA GLY A 275 -16.27 16.39 -16.47
C GLY A 275 -14.96 16.68 -17.20
N LYS A 276 -15.07 17.09 -18.46
CA LYS A 276 -13.94 17.33 -19.38
C LYS A 276 -12.94 18.38 -18.84
N GLY A 277 -13.44 19.43 -18.18
CA GLY A 277 -12.57 20.47 -17.60
C GLY A 277 -11.70 19.93 -16.47
N ARG A 278 -12.27 19.13 -15.55
CA ARG A 278 -11.51 18.51 -14.45
C ARG A 278 -10.50 17.49 -14.95
N TRP A 279 -10.89 16.65 -15.90
CA TRP A 279 -9.98 15.71 -16.53
C TRP A 279 -8.77 16.40 -17.15
N ARG A 280 -8.98 17.46 -17.95
CA ARG A 280 -7.88 18.24 -18.54
C ARG A 280 -6.99 18.87 -17.46
N ALA A 281 -7.59 19.45 -16.42
CA ALA A 281 -6.84 20.06 -15.32
C ALA A 281 -6.00 19.02 -14.55
N MET A 282 -6.51 17.79 -14.33
CA MET A 282 -5.74 16.69 -13.76
C MET A 282 -4.60 16.27 -14.69
N GLY A 283 -4.83 16.19 -16.00
CA GLY A 283 -3.83 15.81 -17.01
C GLY A 283 -2.64 16.77 -17.11
N ASN A 284 -2.72 17.97 -16.55
CA ASN A 284 -1.57 18.87 -16.44
C ASN A 284 -0.52 18.35 -15.44
N LEU A 285 -0.90 17.53 -14.49
CA LEU A 285 -0.01 16.98 -13.46
C LEU A 285 0.14 15.47 -13.52
N PHE A 286 -0.93 14.76 -13.87
CA PHE A 286 -0.97 13.30 -13.84
C PHE A 286 -0.95 12.72 -15.26
N GLU A 287 -0.25 11.62 -15.42
CA GLU A 287 -0.32 10.74 -16.59
C GLU A 287 -0.32 9.28 -16.11
N GLY A 288 -0.85 8.37 -16.92
CA GLY A 288 -0.94 6.95 -16.58
C GLY A 288 -0.36 6.06 -17.66
N HIS A 289 0.31 4.98 -17.25
CA HIS A 289 0.86 3.96 -18.15
C HIS A 289 0.47 2.58 -17.67
N ARG A 290 -0.04 1.76 -18.59
CA ARG A 290 -0.34 0.33 -18.35
C ARG A 290 0.86 -0.53 -18.69
N ILE A 291 1.30 -1.34 -17.73
CA ILE A 291 2.41 -2.28 -17.87
C ILE A 291 1.91 -3.70 -17.56
N GLY A 292 1.86 -4.59 -18.56
CA GLY A 292 1.47 -5.98 -18.37
C GLY A 292 2.62 -6.84 -17.87
N ASP A 293 2.31 -8.06 -17.41
CA ASP A 293 3.27 -8.97 -16.75
C ASP A 293 4.49 -9.32 -17.62
N ASN A 294 4.33 -9.51 -18.92
CA ASN A 294 5.47 -9.79 -19.81
C ASN A 294 6.45 -8.61 -19.85
N THR A 295 5.94 -7.39 -19.92
CA THR A 295 6.79 -6.19 -19.86
C THR A 295 7.42 -6.04 -18.49
N THR A 296 6.67 -6.30 -17.42
CA THR A 296 7.18 -6.28 -16.05
C THR A 296 8.38 -7.19 -15.86
N LYS A 297 8.29 -8.44 -16.34
CA LYS A 297 9.40 -9.40 -16.31
C LYS A 297 10.60 -8.91 -17.14
N ALA A 298 10.37 -8.41 -18.34
CA ALA A 298 11.44 -7.87 -19.19
C ALA A 298 12.18 -6.73 -18.48
N VAL A 299 11.45 -5.79 -17.84
CA VAL A 299 12.04 -4.67 -17.10
C VAL A 299 12.85 -5.14 -15.90
N ILE A 300 12.38 -6.14 -15.14
CA ILE A 300 13.16 -6.72 -14.03
C ILE A 300 14.50 -7.26 -14.55
N GLY A 301 14.47 -8.03 -15.65
CA GLY A 301 15.67 -8.58 -16.28
C GLY A 301 16.62 -7.50 -16.81
N ASP A 302 16.11 -6.51 -17.53
CA ASP A 302 16.90 -5.44 -18.14
C ASP A 302 17.58 -4.55 -17.09
N ILE A 303 16.84 -4.15 -16.04
CA ILE A 303 17.42 -3.36 -14.94
C ILE A 303 18.48 -4.16 -14.22
N TYR A 304 18.21 -5.42 -13.90
CA TYR A 304 19.22 -6.26 -13.25
C TYR A 304 20.49 -6.41 -14.11
N LYS A 305 20.34 -6.66 -15.40
CA LYS A 305 21.47 -6.81 -16.33
C LYS A 305 22.30 -5.54 -16.48
N SER A 306 21.64 -4.37 -16.49
CA SER A 306 22.32 -3.09 -16.73
C SER A 306 22.92 -2.45 -15.49
N THR A 307 22.30 -2.67 -14.30
CA THR A 307 22.66 -1.97 -13.06
C THR A 307 23.00 -2.88 -11.88
N GLY A 308 22.68 -4.16 -11.96
CA GLY A 308 22.73 -5.09 -10.82
C GLY A 308 21.56 -4.91 -9.82
N GLN A 309 20.67 -3.94 -10.04
CA GLN A 309 19.52 -3.68 -9.16
C GLN A 309 18.39 -4.66 -9.44
N LEU A 310 18.00 -5.43 -8.43
CA LEU A 310 16.88 -6.36 -8.52
C LEU A 310 15.59 -5.67 -8.10
N LEU A 311 14.56 -5.73 -8.95
CA LEU A 311 13.26 -5.12 -8.69
C LEU A 311 12.19 -6.16 -8.35
N ASP A 312 11.22 -5.76 -7.53
CA ASP A 312 9.94 -6.45 -7.41
C ASP A 312 9.00 -6.04 -8.57
N PRO A 313 7.93 -6.81 -8.85
CA PRO A 313 7.01 -6.50 -9.94
C PRO A 313 6.34 -5.13 -9.86
N HIS A 314 6.01 -4.66 -8.66
CA HIS A 314 5.40 -3.33 -8.49
C HIS A 314 6.39 -2.22 -8.84
N SER A 315 7.62 -2.30 -8.33
CA SER A 315 8.69 -1.34 -8.62
C SER A 315 9.04 -1.32 -10.11
N ALA A 316 9.08 -2.47 -10.78
CA ALA A 316 9.31 -2.57 -12.22
C ALA A 316 8.25 -1.83 -13.04
N ILE A 317 6.98 -1.89 -12.62
CA ILE A 317 5.89 -1.11 -13.23
C ILE A 317 6.15 0.39 -13.10
N GLY A 318 6.61 0.86 -11.94
CA GLY A 318 6.98 2.26 -11.73
C GLY A 318 8.14 2.71 -12.60
N VAL A 319 9.19 1.88 -12.71
CA VAL A 319 10.36 2.13 -13.57
C VAL A 319 9.96 2.22 -15.04
N GLU A 320 9.15 1.28 -15.53
CA GLU A 320 8.71 1.29 -16.93
C GLU A 320 7.77 2.48 -17.22
N ALA A 321 6.89 2.84 -16.29
CA ALA A 321 6.07 4.04 -16.43
C ALA A 321 6.94 5.30 -16.54
N ALA A 322 8.02 5.39 -15.76
CA ALA A 322 9.01 6.47 -15.88
C ALA A 322 9.67 6.52 -17.25
N ARG A 323 10.08 5.37 -17.79
CA ARG A 323 10.71 5.26 -19.11
C ARG A 323 9.79 5.66 -20.28
N ARG A 324 8.48 5.44 -20.13
CA ARG A 324 7.46 5.82 -21.12
C ARG A 324 7.04 7.28 -21.07
N SER A 325 7.36 7.96 -19.98
CA SER A 325 7.02 9.38 -19.81
C SER A 325 7.95 10.27 -20.63
N HIS A 326 7.36 11.21 -21.35
CA HIS A 326 8.09 12.18 -22.17
C HIS A 326 8.13 13.54 -21.46
N LEU A 327 9.18 13.78 -20.70
CA LEU A 327 9.37 15.00 -19.94
C LEU A 327 10.44 15.92 -20.58
N PRO A 328 10.43 17.23 -20.27
CA PRO A 328 11.47 18.13 -20.72
C PRO A 328 12.87 17.64 -20.33
N ALA A 329 13.85 17.88 -21.20
CA ALA A 329 15.24 17.52 -20.94
C ALA A 329 15.72 18.11 -19.58
N GLY A 330 16.52 17.33 -18.85
CA GLY A 330 17.01 17.69 -17.52
C GLY A 330 16.04 17.42 -16.35
N THR A 331 14.81 16.99 -16.63
CA THR A 331 13.90 16.53 -15.57
C THR A 331 14.39 15.20 -15.01
N ALA A 332 14.62 15.14 -13.70
CA ALA A 332 14.92 13.89 -13.03
C ALA A 332 13.62 13.16 -12.68
N ILE A 333 13.55 11.87 -13.00
CA ILE A 333 12.41 11.03 -12.63
C ILE A 333 12.80 10.12 -11.48
N ILE A 334 12.01 10.10 -10.42
CA ILE A 334 12.20 9.22 -9.28
C ILE A 334 11.11 8.16 -9.32
N ALA A 335 11.48 6.92 -9.60
CA ALA A 335 10.59 5.77 -9.47
C ALA A 335 10.54 5.30 -8.01
N MET A 336 9.35 4.97 -7.53
CA MET A 336 9.14 4.52 -6.15
C MET A 336 9.22 2.99 -6.08
N ALA A 337 10.29 2.46 -5.47
CA ALA A 337 10.43 1.02 -5.21
C ALA A 337 9.66 0.65 -3.93
N THR A 338 8.50 0.04 -4.11
CA THR A 338 7.49 -0.12 -3.06
C THR A 338 7.57 -1.41 -2.29
N ALA A 339 8.32 -2.41 -2.77
CA ALA A 339 8.55 -3.66 -2.07
C ALA A 339 9.93 -4.25 -2.38
N HIS A 340 10.47 -5.01 -1.43
CA HIS A 340 11.71 -5.77 -1.63
C HIS A 340 11.44 -6.97 -2.56
N PRO A 341 12.33 -7.30 -3.51
CA PRO A 341 12.12 -8.41 -4.45
C PRO A 341 11.94 -9.77 -3.77
N ALA A 342 12.49 -9.99 -2.60
CA ALA A 342 12.32 -11.24 -1.84
C ALA A 342 10.87 -11.51 -1.40
N LYS A 343 9.96 -10.54 -1.48
CA LYS A 343 8.52 -10.77 -1.24
C LYS A 343 7.83 -11.45 -2.43
N PHE A 344 8.43 -11.35 -3.61
CA PHE A 344 7.92 -11.88 -4.87
C PHE A 344 9.01 -12.68 -5.60
N PRO A 345 9.60 -13.70 -4.95
CA PRO A 345 10.83 -14.35 -5.42
C PRO A 345 10.67 -15.03 -6.77
N ALA A 346 9.48 -15.58 -7.06
CA ALA A 346 9.23 -16.26 -8.32
C ALA A 346 9.36 -15.32 -9.54
N ALA A 347 8.82 -14.10 -9.43
CA ALA A 347 8.91 -13.12 -10.53
C ALA A 347 10.36 -12.68 -10.79
N ALA A 348 11.14 -12.48 -9.74
CA ALA A 348 12.56 -12.12 -9.85
C ALA A 348 13.38 -13.28 -10.46
N GLU A 349 13.17 -14.49 -9.96
CA GLU A 349 13.87 -15.70 -10.43
C GLU A 349 13.56 -16.03 -11.91
N GLU A 350 12.28 -15.93 -12.29
CA GLU A 350 11.85 -16.14 -13.67
C GLU A 350 12.46 -15.10 -14.64
N SER A 351 12.64 -13.87 -14.17
CA SER A 351 13.14 -12.77 -15.00
C SER A 351 14.66 -12.70 -15.09
N THR A 352 15.39 -13.19 -14.07
CA THR A 352 16.85 -12.98 -13.94
C THR A 352 17.64 -14.26 -13.71
N GLY A 353 16.98 -15.39 -13.41
CA GLY A 353 17.62 -16.61 -12.91
C GLY A 353 18.08 -16.53 -11.45
N ILE A 354 17.82 -15.41 -10.77
CA ILE A 354 18.28 -15.19 -9.39
C ILE A 354 17.07 -15.17 -8.45
N ARG A 355 17.09 -16.10 -7.48
CA ARG A 355 16.13 -16.10 -6.38
C ARG A 355 16.62 -15.14 -5.28
N PRO A 356 15.93 -14.02 -5.02
CA PRO A 356 16.36 -13.06 -4.02
C PRO A 356 16.29 -13.67 -2.61
N LYS A 357 17.36 -13.46 -1.84
CA LYS A 357 17.40 -13.89 -0.42
C LYS A 357 16.64 -12.89 0.45
N LEU A 358 16.04 -13.40 1.53
CA LEU A 358 15.51 -12.54 2.59
C LEU A 358 16.66 -11.76 3.25
N PRO A 359 16.43 -10.49 3.63
CA PRO A 359 17.42 -9.72 4.39
C PRO A 359 17.70 -10.38 5.75
N PRO A 360 18.86 -10.08 6.39
CA PRO A 360 19.30 -10.72 7.63
C PRO A 360 18.25 -10.76 8.75
N GLN A 361 17.46 -9.69 8.91
CA GLN A 361 16.41 -9.59 9.94
C GLN A 361 15.23 -10.57 9.75
N LEU A 362 15.12 -11.17 8.58
CA LEU A 362 14.10 -12.17 8.23
C LEU A 362 14.70 -13.49 7.72
N ALA A 363 16.00 -13.70 7.91
CA ALA A 363 16.69 -14.89 7.38
C ALA A 363 16.09 -16.19 7.89
N ASP A 364 15.61 -16.20 9.13
CA ASP A 364 14.98 -17.33 9.82
C ASP A 364 13.45 -17.41 9.63
N LEU A 365 12.85 -16.56 8.79
CA LEU A 365 11.38 -16.46 8.64
C LEU A 365 10.70 -17.80 8.35
N PHE A 366 11.36 -18.65 7.55
CA PHE A 366 10.82 -19.96 7.17
C PHE A 366 10.94 -21.04 8.27
N GLU A 367 11.75 -20.77 9.29
CA GLU A 367 11.96 -21.66 10.43
C GLU A 367 11.06 -21.30 11.63
N ARG A 368 10.54 -20.07 11.65
CA ARG A 368 9.66 -19.58 12.73
C ARG A 368 8.33 -20.34 12.74
N PRO A 369 7.80 -20.71 13.92
CA PRO A 369 6.47 -21.31 14.02
C PRO A 369 5.39 -20.34 13.56
N GLU A 370 4.33 -20.86 12.93
CA GLU A 370 3.19 -20.06 12.49
C GLU A 370 2.01 -20.22 13.47
N ARG A 371 1.29 -19.11 13.71
CA ARG A 371 0.05 -19.08 14.49
C ARG A 371 -1.04 -18.37 13.72
N PHE A 372 -2.04 -19.10 13.28
CA PHE A 372 -3.25 -18.59 12.65
C PHE A 372 -4.39 -19.61 12.80
N GLU A 373 -5.62 -19.12 12.67
CA GLU A 373 -6.82 -19.96 12.67
C GLU A 373 -7.40 -20.03 11.25
N THR A 374 -7.86 -21.21 10.84
CA THR A 374 -8.55 -21.37 9.55
C THR A 374 -10.05 -21.42 9.79
N LEU A 375 -10.77 -20.43 9.27
CA LEU A 375 -12.23 -20.34 9.43
C LEU A 375 -12.96 -20.43 8.10
N PRO A 376 -14.17 -21.02 8.09
CA PRO A 376 -15.06 -20.94 6.92
C PRO A 376 -15.53 -19.49 6.71
N ASN A 377 -15.92 -19.14 5.48
CA ASN A 377 -16.58 -17.86 5.17
C ASN A 377 -18.03 -17.86 5.71
N ASN A 378 -18.14 -17.77 7.05
CA ASN A 378 -19.39 -17.76 7.78
C ASN A 378 -19.29 -16.76 8.93
N ILE A 379 -20.19 -15.76 8.94
CA ILE A 379 -20.15 -14.63 9.87
C ILE A 379 -20.35 -15.06 11.33
N GLU A 380 -21.21 -16.04 11.60
CA GLU A 380 -21.50 -16.51 12.96
C GLU A 380 -20.27 -17.18 13.57
N ARG A 381 -19.55 -18.02 12.79
CA ARG A 381 -18.32 -18.66 13.21
C ARG A 381 -17.21 -17.66 13.49
N VAL A 382 -17.08 -16.68 12.60
CA VAL A 382 -16.08 -15.61 12.75
C VAL A 382 -16.38 -14.73 13.96
N SER A 383 -17.63 -14.30 14.15
CA SER A 383 -18.03 -13.48 15.31
C SER A 383 -17.82 -14.23 16.62
N ALA A 384 -18.20 -15.51 16.69
CA ALA A 384 -17.97 -16.33 17.89
C ALA A 384 -16.47 -16.47 18.23
N TYR A 385 -15.61 -16.64 17.20
CA TYR A 385 -14.16 -16.67 17.41
C TYR A 385 -13.62 -15.32 17.94
N LEU A 386 -14.08 -14.20 17.38
CA LEU A 386 -13.69 -12.87 17.86
C LEU A 386 -14.10 -12.67 19.31
N ASP A 387 -15.37 -12.96 19.67
CA ASP A 387 -15.86 -12.83 21.05
C ASP A 387 -15.04 -13.69 22.03
N GLN A 388 -14.71 -14.92 21.65
CA GLN A 388 -13.89 -15.83 22.48
C GLN A 388 -12.47 -15.26 22.73
N GLN A 389 -11.80 -14.77 21.67
CA GLN A 389 -10.44 -14.24 21.81
C GLN A 389 -10.40 -12.93 22.61
N LEU A 390 -11.43 -12.08 22.44
CA LEU A 390 -11.52 -10.80 23.15
C LEU A 390 -11.85 -11.01 24.64
N ALA A 391 -12.73 -11.97 24.99
CA ALA A 391 -13.01 -12.32 26.37
C ALA A 391 -11.76 -12.88 27.08
N ALA A 392 -10.99 -13.76 26.43
CA ALA A 392 -9.75 -14.29 26.98
C ALA A 392 -8.66 -13.22 27.23
N GLY A 393 -8.68 -12.12 26.47
CA GLY A 393 -7.74 -10.99 26.62
C GLY A 393 -8.17 -9.96 27.69
N GLU A 394 -9.38 -10.06 28.25
CA GLU A 394 -9.83 -9.23 29.37
C GLU A 394 -9.44 -9.82 30.73
N ASP A 395 -9.25 -11.13 30.79
CA ASP A 395 -8.90 -11.87 32.02
C ASP A 395 -7.38 -12.00 32.24
N ALA A 396 -6.55 -11.58 31.25
CA ALA A 396 -5.08 -11.64 31.30
C ALA A 396 -4.48 -10.23 31.55
#